data_2edaf9b20aa5ed51b58880e467c1ae9f
#
_entry.id   2edaf9b20aa5ed51b58880e467c1ae9f
#
_cell.length_a   1.000
_cell.length_b   1.000
_cell.length_c   1.000
_cell.angle_alpha   90.00
_cell.angle_beta   90.00
_cell.angle_gamma   90.00
#
_symmetry.space_group_name_H-M   'P 1'
#
loop_
_entity.id
_entity.type
_entity.pdbx_description
1 polymer ?
#
loop_
_entity_poly.entity_id
_entity_poly.type
_entity_poly.pdbx_seq_one_letter_code
_entity_poly.pdbx_strand_id
1 'polypeptide(L)'
;NVTNMIADAQWKALPNYFGDSIETGICVVDTSGSMWGDPLEVAVSLGLYCADKCRGPFKNHFITFSSCPSLQEIRGATFAEKVNNMSCSGWGMNTDIEAVFDLILMTAKNSRCKPEDMPKKLYIISDMQFDEARTKYDEYSHKPTYKAPFMQQMKQKYKNAGYEMPALIYWNVRASHCAMFHDTFEGEDCCFVSGYSPVLFKNILEGTEYVEVTKTDGTKEVK
;
A
#
# COMPACT_ATOMS: atom_id res chain seq x y z
N ASN A 1 -30.94 4.68 1.16
CA ASN A 1 -30.80 4.16 2.52
C ASN A 1 -30.10 5.19 3.39
N VAL A 2 -30.68 5.52 4.56
CA VAL A 2 -30.16 6.55 5.49
C VAL A 2 -28.73 6.22 5.93
N THR A 3 -28.44 4.94 6.18
CA THR A 3 -27.09 4.48 6.58
C THR A 3 -26.03 4.85 5.54
N ASN A 4 -26.31 4.68 4.25
CA ASN A 4 -25.38 5.02 3.18
C ASN A 4 -25.17 6.55 3.10
N MET A 5 -26.19 7.34 3.35
CA MET A 5 -26.07 8.81 3.38
C MET A 5 -25.19 9.27 4.55
N ILE A 6 -25.32 8.64 5.70
CA ILE A 6 -24.47 8.93 6.87
C ILE A 6 -23.01 8.55 6.57
N ALA A 7 -22.77 7.35 6.01
CA ALA A 7 -21.44 6.90 5.63
C ALA A 7 -20.79 7.84 4.59
N ASP A 8 -21.55 8.27 3.58
CA ASP A 8 -21.07 9.25 2.58
C ASP A 8 -20.71 10.60 3.22
N ALA A 9 -21.52 11.07 4.17
CA ALA A 9 -21.27 12.33 4.87
C ALA A 9 -20.01 12.24 5.75
N GLN A 10 -19.86 11.13 6.47
CA GLN A 10 -18.67 10.88 7.30
C GLN A 10 -17.40 10.75 6.45
N TRP A 11 -17.47 10.04 5.32
CA TRP A 11 -16.36 9.92 4.38
C TRP A 11 -15.90 11.27 3.85
N LYS A 12 -16.84 12.10 3.42
CA LYS A 12 -16.55 13.46 2.91
C LYS A 12 -15.99 14.39 3.98
N ALA A 13 -16.35 14.17 5.25
CA ALA A 13 -15.87 14.95 6.38
C ALA A 13 -14.48 14.53 6.88
N LEU A 14 -13.92 13.42 6.39
CA LEU A 14 -12.58 12.98 6.78
C LEU A 14 -11.53 14.05 6.40
N PRO A 15 -10.64 14.42 7.33
CA PRO A 15 -9.56 15.34 7.05
C PRO A 15 -8.66 14.84 5.91
N ASN A 16 -8.01 15.75 5.23
CA ASN A 16 -6.95 15.37 4.31
C ASN A 16 -5.63 15.19 5.08
N TYR A 17 -5.32 13.96 5.45
CA TYR A 17 -4.08 13.63 6.17
C TYR A 17 -2.82 13.74 5.29
N PHE A 18 -2.96 13.87 3.97
CA PHE A 18 -1.84 14.21 3.09
C PHE A 18 -1.51 15.72 3.12
N GLY A 19 -2.35 16.55 3.77
CA GLY A 19 -2.18 18.00 3.86
C GLY A 19 -2.13 18.67 2.49
N ASP A 20 -1.26 19.68 2.35
CA ASP A 20 -0.99 20.36 1.09
C ASP A 20 0.10 19.66 0.25
N SER A 21 0.58 18.52 0.71
CA SER A 21 1.57 17.72 -0.02
C SER A 21 1.03 17.35 -1.41
N ILE A 22 1.88 17.51 -2.43
CA ILE A 22 1.62 17.06 -3.80
C ILE A 22 1.97 15.55 -3.89
N GLU A 23 2.00 14.87 -2.76
CA GLU A 23 2.33 13.45 -2.73
C GLU A 23 1.32 12.65 -3.56
N THR A 24 1.87 11.93 -4.50
CA THR A 24 1.15 10.95 -5.29
C THR A 24 1.48 9.57 -4.75
N GLY A 25 0.48 8.76 -4.55
CA GLY A 25 0.66 7.40 -4.06
C GLY A 25 -0.28 6.44 -4.77
N ILE A 26 0.04 5.17 -4.70
CA ILE A 26 -0.85 4.11 -5.17
C ILE A 26 -0.83 2.96 -4.17
N CYS A 27 -2.00 2.33 -3.97
CA CYS A 27 -2.15 1.21 -3.06
C CYS A 27 -2.26 -0.12 -3.82
N VAL A 28 -1.57 -1.12 -3.32
CA VAL A 28 -1.92 -2.53 -3.53
C VAL A 28 -2.77 -2.94 -2.35
N VAL A 29 -4.01 -3.37 -2.60
CA VAL A 29 -4.96 -3.74 -1.55
C VAL A 29 -5.15 -5.25 -1.56
N ASP A 30 -4.79 -5.87 -0.45
CA ASP A 30 -4.97 -7.29 -0.23
C ASP A 30 -6.43 -7.60 0.08
N THR A 31 -7.02 -8.44 -0.76
CA THR A 31 -8.38 -8.94 -0.61
C THR A 31 -8.40 -10.46 -0.51
N SER A 32 -7.28 -11.08 -0.14
CA SER A 32 -7.16 -12.53 0.03
C SER A 32 -8.04 -13.07 1.15
N GLY A 33 -8.25 -14.39 1.18
CA GLY A 33 -9.14 -15.02 2.16
C GLY A 33 -8.69 -14.84 3.62
N SER A 34 -7.39 -14.68 3.88
CA SER A 34 -6.86 -14.39 5.23
C SER A 34 -7.29 -13.03 5.76
N MET A 35 -7.62 -12.09 4.87
CA MET A 35 -8.06 -10.74 5.21
C MET A 35 -9.50 -10.64 5.72
N TRP A 36 -10.30 -11.70 5.68
CA TRP A 36 -11.71 -11.66 6.07
C TRP A 36 -11.94 -11.02 7.46
N GLY A 37 -12.95 -10.18 7.54
CA GLY A 37 -13.31 -9.41 8.72
C GLY A 37 -12.65 -8.04 8.75
N ASP A 38 -12.28 -7.57 9.95
CA ASP A 38 -11.73 -6.23 10.18
C ASP A 38 -10.53 -5.87 9.29
N PRO A 39 -9.55 -6.78 9.03
CA PRO A 39 -8.42 -6.45 8.17
C PRO A 39 -8.84 -6.05 6.76
N LEU A 40 -9.81 -6.74 6.15
CA LEU A 40 -10.31 -6.42 4.81
C LEU A 40 -11.01 -5.06 4.79
N GLU A 41 -11.86 -4.79 5.77
CA GLU A 41 -12.59 -3.52 5.88
C GLU A 41 -11.60 -2.34 6.02
N VAL A 42 -10.56 -2.53 6.83
CA VAL A 42 -9.51 -1.53 7.01
C VAL A 42 -8.70 -1.34 5.73
N ALA A 43 -8.25 -2.42 5.09
CA ALA A 43 -7.45 -2.35 3.87
C ALA A 43 -8.20 -1.66 2.73
N VAL A 44 -9.48 -2.01 2.53
CA VAL A 44 -10.34 -1.36 1.54
C VAL A 44 -10.54 0.12 1.87
N SER A 45 -10.79 0.46 3.13
CA SER A 45 -11.00 1.85 3.56
C SER A 45 -9.75 2.71 3.38
N LEU A 46 -8.56 2.19 3.74
CA LEU A 46 -7.28 2.86 3.54
C LEU A 46 -6.94 3.02 2.06
N GLY A 47 -7.17 1.96 1.26
CA GLY A 47 -6.97 1.99 -0.18
C GLY A 47 -7.87 3.03 -0.86
N LEU A 48 -9.15 3.09 -0.50
CA LEU A 48 -10.09 4.10 -0.99
C LEU A 48 -9.66 5.50 -0.57
N TYR A 49 -9.23 5.67 0.68
CA TYR A 49 -8.76 6.96 1.19
C TYR A 49 -7.55 7.45 0.40
N CYS A 50 -6.54 6.60 0.21
CA CYS A 50 -5.37 6.92 -0.59
C CYS A 50 -5.76 7.32 -2.02
N ALA A 51 -6.56 6.51 -2.70
CA ALA A 51 -6.97 6.76 -4.07
C ALA A 51 -7.80 8.07 -4.24
N ASP A 52 -8.64 8.40 -3.25
CA ASP A 52 -9.45 9.62 -3.27
C ASP A 52 -8.63 10.89 -3.02
N LYS A 53 -7.67 10.83 -2.09
CA LYS A 53 -6.88 11.99 -1.66
C LYS A 53 -5.60 12.19 -2.46
N CYS A 54 -5.02 11.14 -3.03
CA CYS A 54 -3.85 11.25 -3.90
C CYS A 54 -4.19 11.99 -5.20
N ARG A 55 -3.15 12.56 -5.83
CA ARG A 55 -3.28 13.37 -7.05
C ARG A 55 -2.57 12.67 -8.22
N GLY A 56 -2.74 13.21 -9.43
CA GLY A 56 -2.07 12.72 -10.63
C GLY A 56 -2.85 11.64 -11.37
N PRO A 57 -2.24 11.01 -12.39
CA PRO A 57 -2.91 10.07 -13.29
C PRO A 57 -3.33 8.75 -12.62
N PHE A 58 -2.77 8.45 -11.45
CA PHE A 58 -3.13 7.27 -10.66
C PHE A 58 -4.23 7.55 -9.63
N LYS A 59 -4.77 8.78 -9.57
CA LYS A 59 -5.92 9.12 -8.71
C LYS A 59 -7.12 8.23 -9.05
N ASN A 60 -7.87 7.82 -8.02
CA ASN A 60 -8.99 6.89 -8.12
C ASN A 60 -8.62 5.49 -8.67
N HIS A 61 -7.35 5.12 -8.57
CA HIS A 61 -6.90 3.79 -8.95
C HIS A 61 -6.27 3.08 -7.76
N PHE A 62 -6.33 1.76 -7.80
CA PHE A 62 -5.59 0.86 -6.92
C PHE A 62 -5.09 -0.34 -7.72
N ILE A 63 -4.19 -1.11 -7.14
CA ILE A 63 -3.65 -2.32 -7.76
C ILE A 63 -4.18 -3.52 -6.97
N THR A 64 -4.60 -4.56 -7.69
CA THR A 64 -5.06 -5.80 -7.07
C THR A 64 -3.88 -6.58 -6.50
N PHE A 65 -4.09 -7.18 -5.34
CA PHE A 65 -3.13 -8.09 -4.72
C PHE A 65 -3.25 -9.47 -5.37
N SER A 66 -2.39 -9.77 -6.34
CA SER A 66 -2.40 -11.05 -7.05
C SER A 66 -1.05 -11.34 -7.71
N SER A 67 -0.82 -12.58 -8.13
CA SER A 67 0.34 -12.96 -8.95
C SER A 67 0.35 -12.29 -10.32
N CYS A 68 -0.82 -11.82 -10.79
CA CYS A 68 -0.98 -11.01 -11.99
C CYS A 68 -1.66 -9.70 -11.62
N PRO A 69 -0.94 -8.73 -11.01
CA PRO A 69 -1.54 -7.49 -10.54
C PRO A 69 -2.13 -6.68 -11.69
N SER A 70 -3.24 -6.02 -11.44
CA SER A 70 -3.90 -5.16 -12.42
C SER A 70 -4.28 -3.81 -11.81
N LEU A 71 -4.13 -2.75 -12.60
CA LEU A 71 -4.58 -1.41 -12.21
C LEU A 71 -6.09 -1.33 -12.40
N GLN A 72 -6.82 -1.02 -11.33
CA GLN A 72 -8.27 -0.94 -11.31
C GLN A 72 -8.70 0.49 -10.99
N GLU A 73 -9.68 0.99 -11.75
CA GLU A 73 -10.34 2.25 -11.45
C GLU A 73 -11.44 2.03 -10.41
N ILE A 74 -11.46 2.87 -9.37
CA ILE A 74 -12.52 2.83 -8.35
C ILE A 74 -13.77 3.47 -8.92
N ARG A 75 -14.83 2.69 -9.02
CA ARG A 75 -16.13 3.10 -9.58
C ARG A 75 -17.20 3.13 -8.50
N GLY A 76 -18.09 4.10 -8.58
CA GLY A 76 -19.21 4.28 -7.68
C GLY A 76 -19.48 5.74 -7.37
N ALA A 77 -20.74 6.11 -7.22
CA ALA A 77 -21.19 7.45 -6.85
C ALA A 77 -21.19 7.64 -5.32
N THR A 78 -21.41 6.56 -4.58
CA THR A 78 -21.48 6.53 -3.12
C THR A 78 -20.28 5.79 -2.53
N PHE A 79 -19.99 6.05 -1.25
CA PHE A 79 -18.95 5.33 -0.52
C PHE A 79 -19.19 3.81 -0.54
N ALA A 80 -20.43 3.38 -0.30
CA ALA A 80 -20.79 1.97 -0.33
C ALA A 80 -20.55 1.30 -1.69
N GLU A 81 -20.85 1.98 -2.79
CA GLU A 81 -20.58 1.48 -4.15
C GLU A 81 -19.07 1.35 -4.41
N LYS A 82 -18.27 2.33 -3.98
CA LYS A 82 -16.82 2.30 -4.09
C LYS A 82 -16.21 1.14 -3.28
N VAL A 83 -16.65 0.95 -2.03
CA VAL A 83 -16.24 -0.19 -1.19
C VAL A 83 -16.57 -1.50 -1.88
N ASN A 84 -17.79 -1.66 -2.37
CA ASN A 84 -18.19 -2.88 -3.07
C ASN A 84 -17.38 -3.11 -4.36
N ASN A 85 -17.14 -2.07 -5.13
CA ASN A 85 -16.33 -2.15 -6.35
C ASN A 85 -14.89 -2.63 -6.04
N MET A 86 -14.26 -2.10 -5.01
CA MET A 86 -12.91 -2.50 -4.61
C MET A 86 -12.89 -3.91 -4.01
N SER A 87 -13.81 -4.24 -3.11
CA SER A 87 -13.87 -5.55 -2.46
C SER A 87 -14.18 -6.70 -3.42
N CYS A 88 -14.87 -6.42 -4.54
CA CYS A 88 -15.17 -7.42 -5.57
C CYS A 88 -14.06 -7.54 -6.63
N SER A 89 -12.99 -6.76 -6.54
CA SER A 89 -11.90 -6.80 -7.53
C SER A 89 -10.99 -8.00 -7.26
N GLY A 90 -10.79 -8.79 -8.27
CA GLY A 90 -9.98 -10.01 -8.41
C GLY A 90 -9.17 -10.49 -7.18
N TRP A 91 -9.44 -11.70 -6.79
CA TRP A 91 -8.83 -12.37 -5.64
C TRP A 91 -7.54 -13.08 -6.06
N GLY A 92 -6.43 -12.79 -5.36
CA GLY A 92 -5.18 -13.52 -5.48
C GLY A 92 -4.74 -14.06 -4.13
N MET A 93 -3.91 -15.09 -4.13
CA MET A 93 -3.35 -15.67 -2.90
C MET A 93 -1.98 -15.06 -2.55
N ASN A 94 -1.28 -14.50 -3.53
CA ASN A 94 0.06 -13.93 -3.39
C ASN A 94 0.24 -12.74 -4.33
N THR A 95 1.03 -11.76 -3.91
CA THR A 95 1.39 -10.62 -4.76
C THR A 95 2.82 -10.74 -5.26
N ASP A 96 2.96 -10.59 -6.58
CA ASP A 96 4.24 -10.38 -7.21
C ASP A 96 4.61 -8.90 -7.17
N ILE A 97 5.45 -8.50 -6.21
CA ILE A 97 5.88 -7.10 -6.04
C ILE A 97 6.64 -6.59 -7.27
N GLU A 98 7.44 -7.43 -7.91
CA GLU A 98 8.13 -7.08 -9.16
C GLU A 98 7.13 -6.75 -10.26
N ALA A 99 6.09 -7.58 -10.41
CA ALA A 99 5.03 -7.32 -11.38
C ALA A 99 4.22 -6.06 -11.06
N VAL A 100 4.07 -5.68 -9.78
CA VAL A 100 3.45 -4.41 -9.38
C VAL A 100 4.27 -3.22 -9.86
N PHE A 101 5.59 -3.22 -9.60
CA PHE A 101 6.46 -2.14 -10.08
C PHE A 101 6.46 -2.06 -11.61
N ASP A 102 6.50 -3.19 -12.30
CA ASP A 102 6.43 -3.24 -13.74
C ASP A 102 5.11 -2.69 -14.28
N LEU A 103 4.00 -3.01 -13.64
CA LEU A 103 2.69 -2.49 -14.00
C LEU A 103 2.62 -0.96 -13.88
N ILE A 104 3.14 -0.39 -12.79
CA ILE A 104 3.21 1.06 -12.60
C ILE A 104 4.05 1.70 -13.70
N LEU A 105 5.24 1.16 -13.95
CA LEU A 105 6.16 1.70 -14.98
C LEU A 105 5.57 1.61 -16.38
N MET A 106 4.95 0.48 -16.73
CA MET A 106 4.29 0.30 -18.03
C MET A 106 3.11 1.26 -18.19
N THR A 107 2.30 1.44 -17.13
CA THR A 107 1.18 2.39 -17.14
C THR A 107 1.67 3.80 -17.36
N ALA A 108 2.73 4.22 -16.67
CA ALA A 108 3.33 5.53 -16.83
C ALA A 108 3.85 5.76 -18.26
N LYS A 109 4.55 4.79 -18.83
CA LYS A 109 5.07 4.87 -20.21
C LYS A 109 3.94 4.96 -21.22
N ASN A 110 2.91 4.11 -21.10
CA ASN A 110 1.79 4.05 -22.02
C ASN A 110 0.93 5.32 -22.00
N SER A 111 0.75 5.90 -20.81
CA SER A 111 0.02 7.17 -20.63
C SER A 111 0.87 8.41 -20.88
N ARG A 112 2.18 8.26 -21.14
CA ARG A 112 3.15 9.37 -21.23
C ARG A 112 3.10 10.25 -19.99
N CYS A 113 3.01 9.60 -18.82
CA CYS A 113 2.96 10.25 -17.53
C CYS A 113 4.19 11.17 -17.36
N LYS A 114 3.99 12.37 -16.82
CA LYS A 114 5.11 13.22 -16.48
C LYS A 114 5.82 12.70 -15.23
N PRO A 115 7.15 12.88 -15.09
CA PRO A 115 7.87 12.43 -13.90
C PRO A 115 7.31 12.96 -12.59
N GLU A 116 6.83 14.21 -12.56
CA GLU A 116 6.20 14.82 -11.39
C GLU A 116 4.85 14.21 -10.99
N ASP A 117 4.17 13.55 -11.93
CA ASP A 117 2.86 12.91 -11.74
C ASP A 117 2.98 11.43 -11.39
N MET A 118 4.20 10.88 -11.32
CA MET A 118 4.41 9.51 -10.90
C MET A 118 4.06 9.30 -9.43
N PRO A 119 3.55 8.12 -9.04
CA PRO A 119 3.42 7.78 -7.63
C PRO A 119 4.79 7.83 -6.96
N LYS A 120 4.91 8.60 -5.89
CA LYS A 120 6.12 8.66 -5.08
C LYS A 120 6.17 7.57 -4.01
N LYS A 121 5.01 7.01 -3.68
CA LYS A 121 4.87 5.96 -2.67
C LYS A 121 3.99 4.83 -3.18
N LEU A 122 4.41 3.61 -2.90
CA LEU A 122 3.66 2.38 -3.13
C LEU A 122 3.29 1.78 -1.77
N TYR A 123 2.00 1.82 -1.43
CA TYR A 123 1.47 1.25 -0.19
C TYR A 123 1.00 -0.18 -0.44
N ILE A 124 1.59 -1.16 0.24
CA ILE A 124 1.11 -2.54 0.24
C ILE A 124 0.34 -2.76 1.53
N ILE A 125 -0.98 -2.81 1.42
CA ILE A 125 -1.90 -2.92 2.55
C ILE A 125 -2.39 -4.36 2.65
N SER A 126 -1.90 -5.09 3.65
CA SER A 126 -2.10 -6.53 3.80
C SER A 126 -2.04 -6.94 5.28
N ASP A 127 -2.39 -8.19 5.58
CA ASP A 127 -2.11 -8.80 6.89
C ASP A 127 -0.67 -9.32 7.03
N MET A 128 0.19 -8.99 6.07
CA MET A 128 1.60 -9.36 6.00
C MET A 128 1.88 -10.87 5.94
N GLN A 129 0.90 -11.66 5.58
CA GLN A 129 1.11 -13.08 5.26
C GLN A 129 1.68 -13.19 3.84
N PHE A 130 2.85 -12.62 3.62
CA PHE A 130 3.59 -12.85 2.38
C PHE A 130 4.16 -14.25 2.43
N ASP A 131 3.90 -15.06 1.40
CA ASP A 131 4.57 -16.35 1.30
C ASP A 131 6.08 -16.14 1.30
N GLU A 132 6.77 -16.83 2.20
CA GLU A 132 8.23 -16.96 2.22
C GLU A 132 8.80 -17.60 0.93
N ALA A 133 7.94 -17.84 -0.07
CA ALA A 133 8.23 -18.58 -1.30
C ALA A 133 9.24 -17.91 -2.25
N ARG A 134 9.87 -16.79 -1.87
CA ARG A 134 10.90 -16.15 -2.69
C ARG A 134 12.34 -16.37 -2.23
N THR A 135 12.57 -16.95 -1.09
CA THR A 135 13.84 -17.59 -0.83
C THR A 135 13.86 -18.92 -1.57
N LYS A 136 14.38 -18.97 -2.80
CA LYS A 136 14.85 -20.22 -3.35
C LYS A 136 15.96 -20.69 -2.41
N TYR A 137 15.61 -21.59 -1.48
CA TYR A 137 16.59 -22.39 -0.79
C TYR A 137 17.34 -23.17 -1.87
N ASP A 138 18.61 -22.92 -1.99
CA ASP A 138 19.50 -23.85 -2.64
C ASP A 138 19.55 -25.09 -1.73
N GLU A 139 18.93 -26.16 -2.16
CA GLU A 139 18.85 -27.43 -1.42
C GLU A 139 20.25 -27.99 -1.02
N TYR A 140 21.31 -27.51 -1.67
CA TYR A 140 22.68 -27.98 -1.45
C TYR A 140 23.49 -27.09 -0.49
N SER A 141 23.22 -25.80 -0.41
CA SER A 141 24.09 -24.88 0.38
C SER A 141 23.48 -24.42 1.69
N HIS A 142 22.20 -24.66 1.95
CA HIS A 142 21.42 -24.12 3.09
C HIS A 142 21.57 -22.59 3.27
N LYS A 143 21.94 -21.88 2.21
CA LYS A 143 22.06 -20.43 2.19
C LYS A 143 21.04 -19.86 1.22
N PRO A 144 20.34 -18.77 1.59
CA PRO A 144 19.49 -18.08 0.65
C PRO A 144 20.36 -17.52 -0.49
N THR A 145 20.17 -18.02 -1.70
CA THR A 145 20.78 -17.42 -2.91
C THR A 145 19.95 -16.20 -3.28
N TYR A 146 20.39 -15.03 -2.84
CA TYR A 146 19.85 -13.78 -3.34
C TYR A 146 20.35 -13.61 -4.79
N LYS A 147 19.45 -13.63 -5.76
CA LYS A 147 19.68 -12.90 -7.00
C LYS A 147 20.01 -11.48 -6.62
N ALA A 148 20.87 -10.80 -7.40
CA ALA A 148 21.11 -9.36 -7.21
C ALA A 148 19.78 -8.68 -6.89
N PRO A 149 19.69 -7.88 -5.82
CA PRO A 149 18.42 -7.50 -5.21
C PRO A 149 17.50 -6.94 -6.30
N PHE A 150 16.32 -7.50 -6.45
CA PHE A 150 15.41 -7.08 -7.54
C PHE A 150 15.08 -5.59 -7.45
N MET A 151 15.09 -5.04 -6.22
CA MET A 151 14.89 -3.63 -5.98
C MET A 151 15.92 -2.73 -6.68
N GLN A 152 17.20 -3.14 -6.69
CA GLN A 152 18.24 -2.39 -7.42
C GLN A 152 18.03 -2.47 -8.93
N GLN A 153 17.65 -3.64 -9.44
CA GLN A 153 17.33 -3.81 -10.86
C GLN A 153 16.11 -2.95 -11.24
N MET A 154 15.09 -2.94 -10.39
CA MET A 154 13.88 -2.15 -10.62
C MET A 154 14.17 -0.65 -10.58
N LYS A 155 14.95 -0.19 -9.61
CA LYS A 155 15.41 1.21 -9.51
C LYS A 155 16.16 1.66 -10.78
N GLN A 156 17.04 0.79 -11.29
CA GLN A 156 17.75 1.07 -12.56
C GLN A 156 16.78 1.08 -13.76
N LYS A 157 15.79 0.20 -13.79
CA LYS A 157 14.76 0.13 -14.83
C LYS A 157 13.91 1.41 -14.90
N TYR A 158 13.50 1.93 -13.74
CA TYR A 158 12.80 3.20 -13.64
C TYR A 158 13.66 4.37 -14.09
N LYS A 159 14.89 4.45 -13.60
CA LYS A 159 15.87 5.49 -14.01
C LYS A 159 16.11 5.50 -15.51
N ASN A 160 16.27 4.33 -16.14
CA ASN A 160 16.45 4.21 -17.58
C ASN A 160 15.21 4.67 -18.38
N ALA A 161 14.03 4.63 -17.77
CA ALA A 161 12.79 5.12 -18.36
C ALA A 161 12.52 6.61 -18.06
N GLY A 162 13.41 7.28 -17.32
CA GLY A 162 13.28 8.69 -16.95
C GLY A 162 12.35 8.95 -15.77
N TYR A 163 12.12 7.92 -14.94
CA TYR A 163 11.25 8.01 -13.76
C TYR A 163 12.02 7.69 -12.48
N GLU A 164 11.48 8.13 -11.36
CA GLU A 164 11.88 7.73 -10.03
C GLU A 164 11.01 6.56 -9.56
N MET A 165 11.62 5.55 -8.95
CA MET A 165 10.90 4.41 -8.41
C MET A 165 10.15 4.82 -7.13
N PRO A 166 8.86 4.44 -6.97
CA PRO A 166 8.14 4.71 -5.74
C PRO A 166 8.80 4.10 -4.50
N ALA A 167 8.81 4.85 -3.40
CA ALA A 167 9.23 4.30 -2.11
C ALA A 167 8.21 3.26 -1.64
N LEU A 168 8.70 2.14 -1.12
CA LEU A 168 7.87 1.01 -0.70
C LEU A 168 7.46 1.15 0.76
N ILE A 169 6.16 1.02 1.01
CA ILE A 169 5.57 1.09 2.35
C ILE A 169 4.72 -0.15 2.58
N TYR A 170 5.11 -0.95 3.54
CA TYR A 170 4.35 -2.11 4.00
C TYR A 170 3.43 -1.71 5.15
N TRP A 171 2.12 -1.91 4.97
CA TRP A 171 1.12 -1.56 5.95
C TRP A 171 0.38 -2.80 6.45
N ASN A 172 0.70 -3.21 7.69
CA ASN A 172 0.06 -4.34 8.35
C ASN A 172 -1.26 -3.91 9.00
N VAL A 173 -2.37 -4.41 8.49
CA VAL A 173 -3.72 -4.14 8.99
C VAL A 173 -4.25 -5.22 9.93
N ARG A 174 -3.43 -6.16 10.37
CA ARG A 174 -3.81 -7.16 11.38
C ARG A 174 -3.18 -6.88 12.75
N ALA A 175 -2.20 -6.00 12.82
CA ALA A 175 -1.56 -5.68 14.08
C ALA A 175 -2.51 -4.91 15.00
N SER A 176 -2.56 -5.35 16.25
CA SER A 176 -3.40 -4.76 17.30
C SER A 176 -2.87 -3.45 17.87
N HIS A 177 -1.68 -3.03 17.48
CA HIS A 177 -1.03 -1.80 17.92
C HIS A 177 -0.49 -1.01 16.75
N CYS A 178 -0.46 0.31 16.89
CA CYS A 178 0.13 1.18 15.91
C CYS A 178 1.65 1.20 16.07
N ALA A 179 2.34 1.07 14.94
CA ALA A 179 3.79 1.26 14.87
C ALA A 179 4.17 1.80 13.50
N MET A 180 5.27 2.53 13.44
CA MET A 180 5.92 2.92 12.21
C MET A 180 7.43 2.92 12.43
N PHE A 181 8.17 2.24 11.56
CA PHE A 181 9.63 2.18 11.61
C PHE A 181 10.19 2.01 10.20
N HIS A 182 11.44 2.38 10.03
CA HIS A 182 12.18 2.15 8.80
C HIS A 182 13.11 0.96 8.96
N ASP A 183 13.20 0.18 7.91
CA ASP A 183 14.12 -0.97 7.80
C ASP A 183 14.53 -1.11 6.33
N THR A 184 15.27 -2.14 6.02
CA THR A 184 15.69 -2.43 4.66
C THR A 184 14.98 -3.65 4.11
N PHE A 185 14.52 -3.55 2.87
CA PHE A 185 14.06 -4.68 2.09
C PHE A 185 14.99 -4.86 0.89
N GLU A 186 15.70 -5.99 0.86
CA GLU A 186 16.74 -6.25 -0.14
C GLU A 186 17.82 -5.14 -0.23
N GLY A 187 18.13 -4.50 0.90
CA GLY A 187 19.12 -3.44 0.98
C GLY A 187 18.63 -2.04 0.56
N GLU A 188 17.36 -1.88 0.28
CA GLU A 188 16.72 -0.60 0.01
C GLU A 188 15.82 -0.19 1.18
N ASP A 189 15.78 1.09 1.48
CA ASP A 189 14.97 1.61 2.57
C ASP A 189 13.48 1.39 2.34
N CYS A 190 12.81 0.80 3.32
CA CYS A 190 11.39 0.57 3.34
C CYS A 190 10.78 1.11 4.64
N CYS A 191 9.54 1.54 4.57
CA CYS A 191 8.77 1.90 5.74
C CYS A 191 7.79 0.78 6.08
N PHE A 192 7.77 0.38 7.34
CA PHE A 192 6.83 -0.59 7.88
C PHE A 192 5.86 0.12 8.82
N VAL A 193 4.58 -0.07 8.56
CA VAL A 193 3.50 0.57 9.29
C VAL A 193 2.53 -0.48 9.76
N SER A 194 1.99 -0.33 10.96
CA SER A 194 0.91 -1.18 11.46
C SER A 194 -0.18 -0.32 12.11
N GLY A 195 -1.40 -0.85 12.10
CA GLY A 195 -2.56 -0.18 12.68
C GLY A 195 -3.63 0.21 11.66
N TYR A 196 -4.73 0.78 12.16
CA TYR A 196 -5.99 0.97 11.41
C TYR A 196 -6.29 2.42 11.05
N SER A 197 -5.46 3.36 11.48
CA SER A 197 -5.78 4.78 11.38
C SER A 197 -5.23 5.44 10.11
N PRO A 198 -6.05 6.17 9.34
CA PRO A 198 -5.57 6.96 8.21
C PRO A 198 -4.63 8.11 8.62
N VAL A 199 -4.56 8.46 9.92
CA VAL A 199 -3.57 9.43 10.45
C VAL A 199 -2.14 8.97 10.16
N LEU A 200 -1.91 7.66 10.03
CA LEU A 200 -0.60 7.09 9.68
C LEU A 200 -0.07 7.60 8.34
N PHE A 201 -0.92 7.98 7.39
CA PHE A 201 -0.47 8.65 6.16
C PHE A 201 0.31 9.93 6.47
N LYS A 202 -0.16 10.73 7.44
CA LYS A 202 0.54 11.95 7.86
C LYS A 202 1.92 11.61 8.43
N ASN A 203 2.00 10.61 9.30
CA ASN A 203 3.26 10.21 9.91
C ASN A 203 4.26 9.69 8.86
N ILE A 204 3.77 8.92 7.88
CA ILE A 204 4.59 8.47 6.74
C ILE A 204 5.17 9.65 5.95
N LEU A 205 4.38 10.72 5.76
CA LEU A 205 4.83 11.92 5.06
C LEU A 205 5.86 12.71 5.87
N GLU A 206 5.66 12.78 7.19
CA GLU A 206 6.54 13.50 8.11
C GLU A 206 7.82 12.70 8.45
N GLY A 207 7.88 11.42 8.09
CA GLY A 207 9.00 10.53 8.42
C GLY A 207 9.13 10.27 9.93
N THR A 208 8.04 10.39 10.68
CA THR A 208 8.03 10.21 12.13
C THR A 208 7.94 8.74 12.49
N GLU A 209 9.00 8.19 13.05
CA GLU A 209 8.99 6.83 13.61
C GLU A 209 8.37 6.83 15.00
N TYR A 210 7.54 5.84 15.29
CA TYR A 210 7.03 5.59 16.63
C TYR A 210 6.54 4.15 16.81
N VAL A 211 6.57 3.71 18.05
CA VAL A 211 5.94 2.45 18.47
C VAL A 211 5.04 2.74 19.65
N GLU A 212 3.76 2.42 19.52
CA GLU A 212 2.82 2.49 20.65
C GLU A 212 2.98 1.21 21.49
N VAL A 213 3.50 1.36 22.70
CA VAL A 213 3.71 0.26 23.64
C VAL A 213 2.64 0.31 24.71
N THR A 214 1.90 -0.77 24.89
CA THR A 214 0.98 -0.92 26.03
C THR A 214 1.79 -1.40 27.23
N LYS A 215 1.83 -0.58 28.28
CA LYS A 215 2.46 -0.96 29.55
C LYS A 215 1.68 -2.05 30.27
N THR A 216 2.32 -2.70 31.22
CA THR A 216 1.70 -3.75 32.06
C THR A 216 0.50 -3.27 32.87
N ASP A 217 0.38 -1.96 33.08
CA ASP A 217 -0.76 -1.32 33.76
C ASP A 217 -1.91 -0.95 32.79
N GLY A 218 -1.79 -1.30 31.50
CA GLY A 218 -2.78 -1.00 30.46
C GLY A 218 -2.68 0.41 29.86
N THR A 219 -1.74 1.24 30.31
CA THR A 219 -1.49 2.55 29.71
C THR A 219 -0.67 2.43 28.41
N LYS A 220 -0.90 3.34 27.47
CA LYS A 220 -0.19 3.39 26.20
C LYS A 220 0.87 4.47 26.21
N GLU A 221 2.04 4.17 25.71
CA GLU A 221 3.15 5.10 25.54
C GLU A 221 3.68 5.03 24.12
N VAL A 222 3.97 6.19 23.52
CA VAL A 222 4.66 6.28 22.22
C VAL A 222 6.15 6.44 22.49
N LYS A 223 6.97 5.61 21.85
CA LYS A 223 8.43 5.66 21.89
C LYS A 223 9.01 5.91 20.53
#